data_56f01f4e3daada2adf8e8e1415f57b07
#
_entry.id   56f01f4e3daada2adf8e8e1415f57b07
#
_cell.length_a   1.000
_cell.length_b   1.000
_cell.length_c   1.000
_cell.angle_alpha   90.00
_cell.angle_beta   90.00
_cell.angle_gamma   90.00
#
_symmetry.space_group_name_H-M   'P 1'
#
loop_
_entity.id
_entity.type
_entity.pdbx_description
1 polymer ?
#
loop_
_entity_poly.entity_id
_entity_poly.type
_entity_poly.pdbx_seq_one_letter_code
_entity_poly.pdbx_strand_id
1 'polypeptide(L)'
;MKTSADLVVYGKIFTSENNQLAEAFAVKDGKFVYVGEKKGAEAYIDPEKTQVLDYTGKGLVMPACGNGHAHYSIGVALPMVGTVVSGKTTPEEFLKEVVPAAVKKARETGATTVFGFGWNYIAFMDNMPTRQQLDAICSDIPVYFADDEGHKGLANTLCLVQAGIMKADGTVLKRDKDIRGGEIVMGPDGTPTGFLKEQAGTFVRFSLDTEHLYPLEVAKVVVKKVQEQLLSEGYIMYIDGWGNYFNNINFFKAAQELDNAGEMNVILGLTYETESWGNPDDALEKAMDVQKFATKHLKTNWFKLFMDGTVEGRTGFVEPLYPDGHQGLANWTREELTEITRKVNARGLSMHVHTMGNKAVNYVVGAYADAGKDELRNTLVHIRNVNPEDYKRMAEHNMYAVAGMHWHHGVSYAPEYVREHNLAPAGVEGKSYPMKSFFDHGINVTSHSDFPALSGSPDDPFGIMEIAVTGVLHGENGNPWWPEELLTREQALVSLTINVAKQMFLEKERGSICEGKYADFLLVDKDVLTCPVTEIHEAKPEATYFEGKQVYKMTK
;
A
#
# COMPACT_ATOMS: atom_id res chain seq x y z
N MET A 1 20.38 5.65 -42.56
CA MET A 1 19.80 6.82 -41.84
C MET A 1 19.19 6.31 -40.55
N LYS A 2 19.45 6.97 -39.41
CA LYS A 2 18.74 6.64 -38.17
C LYS A 2 17.26 6.95 -38.39
N THR A 3 16.37 6.14 -37.82
CA THR A 3 14.92 6.37 -37.87
C THR A 3 14.59 7.62 -37.06
N SER A 4 13.81 8.56 -37.59
CA SER A 4 13.40 9.76 -36.87
C SER A 4 12.56 9.40 -35.66
N ALA A 5 12.81 10.09 -34.53
CA ALA A 5 12.06 9.95 -33.29
C ALA A 5 10.68 10.62 -33.39
N ASP A 6 9.75 10.18 -32.56
CA ASP A 6 8.47 10.84 -32.35
C ASP A 6 8.63 12.02 -31.35
N LEU A 7 9.51 11.84 -30.35
CA LEU A 7 9.80 12.81 -29.30
C LEU A 7 11.30 12.81 -29.00
N VAL A 8 11.89 14.01 -28.85
CA VAL A 8 13.22 14.22 -28.26
C VAL A 8 13.07 15.12 -27.05
N VAL A 9 13.65 14.73 -25.93
CA VAL A 9 13.64 15.51 -24.68
C VAL A 9 15.06 15.89 -24.31
N TYR A 10 15.28 17.17 -24.00
CA TYR A 10 16.51 17.71 -23.43
C TYR A 10 16.28 18.13 -21.98
N GLY A 11 17.25 17.92 -21.10
CA GLY A 11 17.17 18.33 -19.71
C GLY A 11 18.21 17.65 -18.84
N LYS A 12 18.17 17.89 -17.54
CA LYS A 12 18.86 17.07 -16.56
C LYS A 12 18.02 15.80 -16.35
N ILE A 13 18.56 14.65 -16.76
CA ILE A 13 17.83 13.40 -16.78
C ILE A 13 18.45 12.43 -15.79
N PHE A 14 17.71 12.03 -14.74
CA PHE A 14 18.05 10.92 -13.87
C PHE A 14 17.55 9.63 -14.51
N THR A 15 18.46 8.69 -14.82
CA THR A 15 18.08 7.49 -15.58
C THR A 15 17.56 6.34 -14.74
N SER A 16 17.86 6.32 -13.44
CA SER A 16 17.66 5.18 -12.52
C SER A 16 18.45 3.91 -12.94
N GLU A 17 19.42 4.06 -13.85
CA GLU A 17 20.39 3.02 -14.23
C GLU A 17 21.75 3.39 -13.63
N ASN A 18 22.18 2.66 -12.58
CA ASN A 18 23.46 2.88 -11.89
C ASN A 18 23.69 4.37 -11.48
N ASN A 19 22.61 5.08 -11.12
CA ASN A 19 22.61 6.51 -10.78
C ASN A 19 23.19 7.44 -11.86
N GLN A 20 23.13 7.03 -13.13
CA GLN A 20 23.65 7.82 -14.23
C GLN A 20 22.72 8.99 -14.56
N LEU A 21 23.33 10.11 -14.95
CA LEU A 21 22.65 11.26 -15.52
C LEU A 21 22.85 11.28 -17.03
N ALA A 22 21.83 11.75 -17.75
CA ALA A 22 21.90 12.03 -19.18
C ALA A 22 21.44 13.47 -19.47
N GLU A 23 21.72 13.95 -20.67
CA GLU A 23 21.32 15.30 -21.14
C GLU A 23 20.12 15.25 -22.08
N ALA A 24 19.90 14.09 -22.72
CA ALA A 24 18.84 13.91 -23.69
C ALA A 24 18.42 12.45 -23.85
N PHE A 25 17.22 12.25 -24.35
CA PHE A 25 16.78 10.99 -24.93
C PHE A 25 15.88 11.22 -26.15
N ALA A 26 15.76 10.17 -26.99
CA ALA A 26 14.83 10.11 -28.11
C ALA A 26 13.86 8.94 -27.93
N VAL A 27 12.60 9.15 -28.30
CA VAL A 27 11.52 8.16 -28.21
C VAL A 27 10.97 7.88 -29.59
N LYS A 28 10.80 6.58 -29.91
CA LYS A 28 10.15 6.11 -31.12
C LYS A 28 9.21 4.95 -30.78
N ASP A 29 7.99 5.01 -31.29
CA ASP A 29 6.96 3.96 -31.07
C ASP A 29 6.81 3.60 -29.58
N GLY A 30 6.81 4.61 -28.70
CA GLY A 30 6.64 4.48 -27.27
C GLY A 30 7.86 3.97 -26.49
N LYS A 31 9.03 3.83 -27.12
CA LYS A 31 10.26 3.32 -26.49
C LYS A 31 11.43 4.27 -26.62
N PHE A 32 12.32 4.25 -25.64
CA PHE A 32 13.59 4.95 -25.74
C PHE A 32 14.46 4.30 -26.83
N VAL A 33 14.88 5.09 -27.81
CA VAL A 33 15.78 4.65 -28.91
C VAL A 33 17.17 5.29 -28.82
N TYR A 34 17.32 6.24 -27.90
CA TYR A 34 18.58 6.87 -27.54
C TYR A 34 18.48 7.44 -26.12
N VAL A 35 19.54 7.30 -25.35
CA VAL A 35 19.73 7.97 -24.05
C VAL A 35 21.20 8.37 -23.94
N GLY A 36 21.48 9.67 -23.67
CA GLY A 36 22.87 10.14 -23.53
C GLY A 36 23.02 11.63 -23.66
N GLU A 37 24.08 12.07 -24.36
CA GLU A 37 24.42 13.47 -24.57
C GLU A 37 23.45 14.16 -25.54
N LYS A 38 23.24 15.47 -25.39
CA LYS A 38 22.36 16.30 -26.25
C LYS A 38 22.69 16.14 -27.73
N LYS A 39 23.99 16.19 -28.08
CA LYS A 39 24.48 16.07 -29.48
C LYS A 39 24.08 14.75 -30.13
N GLY A 40 24.05 13.64 -29.37
CA GLY A 40 23.64 12.33 -29.90
C GLY A 40 22.16 12.25 -30.24
N ALA A 41 21.30 12.96 -29.48
CA ALA A 41 19.86 13.01 -29.70
C ALA A 41 19.48 13.80 -30.98
N GLU A 42 20.29 14.78 -31.39
CA GLU A 42 20.06 15.59 -32.59
C GLU A 42 19.95 14.73 -33.87
N ALA A 43 20.64 13.58 -33.88
CA ALA A 43 20.61 12.66 -35.04
C ALA A 43 19.26 11.94 -35.25
N TYR A 44 18.34 12.05 -34.29
CA TYR A 44 17.00 11.48 -34.33
C TYR A 44 15.89 12.51 -34.65
N ILE A 45 16.26 13.80 -34.83
CA ILE A 45 15.30 14.87 -35.09
C ILE A 45 15.02 14.95 -36.59
N ASP A 46 13.74 14.82 -36.93
CA ASP A 46 13.17 15.22 -38.21
C ASP A 46 12.37 16.50 -37.96
N PRO A 47 12.76 17.64 -38.55
CA PRO A 47 12.11 18.93 -38.28
C PRO A 47 10.60 18.97 -38.56
N GLU A 48 10.10 18.06 -39.41
CA GLU A 48 8.69 18.01 -39.80
C GLU A 48 7.86 17.05 -38.93
N LYS A 49 8.52 16.10 -38.21
CA LYS A 49 7.84 14.98 -37.54
C LYS A 49 8.16 14.84 -36.07
N THR A 50 9.37 15.25 -35.66
CA THR A 50 9.83 15.04 -34.29
C THR A 50 9.38 16.18 -33.40
N GLN A 51 8.63 15.89 -32.36
CA GLN A 51 8.40 16.84 -31.28
C GLN A 51 9.70 16.99 -30.47
N VAL A 52 10.14 18.23 -30.26
CA VAL A 52 11.31 18.53 -29.42
C VAL A 52 10.83 19.25 -28.17
N LEU A 53 11.19 18.72 -27.00
CA LEU A 53 10.85 19.27 -25.71
C LEU A 53 12.14 19.64 -24.95
N ASP A 54 12.40 20.94 -24.82
CA ASP A 54 13.54 21.45 -24.05
C ASP A 54 13.12 21.76 -22.60
N TYR A 55 13.56 20.92 -21.69
CA TYR A 55 13.36 21.02 -20.25
C TYR A 55 14.63 21.48 -19.52
N THR A 56 15.65 21.94 -20.24
CA THR A 56 16.92 22.38 -19.68
C THR A 56 16.72 23.54 -18.69
N GLY A 57 17.21 23.38 -17.46
CA GLY A 57 17.17 24.41 -16.42
C GLY A 57 15.78 24.62 -15.77
N LYS A 58 14.80 23.75 -16.03
CA LYS A 58 13.45 23.86 -15.45
C LYS A 58 13.25 22.99 -14.21
N GLY A 59 13.86 21.84 -14.16
CA GLY A 59 13.70 20.89 -13.08
C GLY A 59 14.42 19.57 -13.40
N LEU A 60 13.81 18.45 -13.07
CA LEU A 60 14.34 17.10 -13.32
C LEU A 60 13.45 16.32 -14.28
N VAL A 61 14.08 15.60 -15.21
CA VAL A 61 13.43 14.52 -15.97
C VAL A 61 13.84 13.20 -15.34
N MET A 62 12.90 12.34 -15.03
CA MET A 62 13.18 11.06 -14.35
C MET A 62 12.21 9.96 -14.82
N PRO A 63 12.50 8.67 -14.58
CA PRO A 63 11.51 7.63 -14.81
C PRO A 63 10.23 7.92 -14.01
N ALA A 64 9.08 7.59 -14.58
CA ALA A 64 7.84 7.64 -13.83
C ALA A 64 7.88 6.67 -12.63
N CYS A 65 7.24 7.09 -11.54
CA CYS A 65 7.31 6.40 -10.26
C CYS A 65 6.45 5.13 -10.22
N GLY A 66 6.76 4.28 -9.27
CA GLY A 66 5.98 3.14 -8.87
C GLY A 66 5.74 3.13 -7.36
N ASN A 67 4.66 2.48 -6.93
CA ASN A 67 4.27 2.29 -5.55
C ASN A 67 4.20 0.79 -5.24
N GLY A 68 5.08 0.29 -4.37
CA GLY A 68 5.25 -1.15 -4.10
C GLY A 68 4.11 -1.78 -3.29
N HIS A 69 3.26 -0.96 -2.65
CA HIS A 69 2.08 -1.40 -1.89
C HIS A 69 1.20 -0.21 -1.55
N ALA A 70 -0.06 -0.29 -1.91
CA ALA A 70 -1.09 0.69 -1.53
C ALA A 70 -2.47 0.05 -1.65
N HIS A 71 -3.51 0.79 -1.27
CA HIS A 71 -4.91 0.38 -1.30
C HIS A 71 -5.76 1.43 -2.03
N TYR A 72 -5.28 1.93 -3.19
CA TYR A 72 -6.02 2.94 -3.97
C TYR A 72 -7.42 2.46 -4.36
N SER A 73 -7.58 1.15 -4.63
CA SER A 73 -8.90 0.55 -4.87
C SER A 73 -9.89 0.81 -3.73
N ILE A 74 -9.38 0.75 -2.48
CA ILE A 74 -10.16 0.98 -1.27
C ILE A 74 -10.34 2.48 -1.03
N GLY A 75 -9.23 3.24 -1.00
CA GLY A 75 -9.24 4.67 -0.68
C GLY A 75 -10.12 5.49 -1.61
N VAL A 76 -10.14 5.16 -2.90
CA VAL A 76 -11.00 5.80 -3.90
C VAL A 76 -12.45 5.28 -3.83
N ALA A 77 -12.65 3.99 -3.54
CA ALA A 77 -14.00 3.42 -3.46
C ALA A 77 -14.77 3.91 -2.24
N LEU A 78 -14.10 4.00 -1.08
CA LEU A 78 -14.77 4.28 0.20
C LEU A 78 -15.63 5.54 0.21
N PRO A 79 -15.18 6.71 -0.30
CA PRO A 79 -16.03 7.89 -0.40
C PRO A 79 -17.25 7.72 -1.30
N MET A 80 -17.20 6.78 -2.25
CA MET A 80 -18.30 6.51 -3.19
C MET A 80 -19.34 5.57 -2.58
N VAL A 81 -18.89 4.54 -1.86
CA VAL A 81 -19.76 3.46 -1.38
C VAL A 81 -20.08 3.56 0.12
N GLY A 82 -19.34 4.36 0.89
CA GLY A 82 -19.46 4.45 2.33
C GLY A 82 -19.48 5.87 2.87
N THR A 83 -19.21 5.98 4.17
CA THR A 83 -19.04 7.23 4.90
C THR A 83 -17.59 7.32 5.37
N VAL A 84 -16.88 8.36 4.96
CA VAL A 84 -15.54 8.65 5.44
C VAL A 84 -15.64 9.40 6.77
N VAL A 85 -14.97 8.90 7.79
CA VAL A 85 -14.85 9.52 9.11
C VAL A 85 -13.53 10.27 9.17
N SER A 86 -13.55 11.52 9.64
CA SER A 86 -12.31 12.26 9.85
C SER A 86 -11.53 11.65 11.02
N GLY A 87 -10.22 11.50 10.90
CA GLY A 87 -9.34 11.06 11.99
C GLY A 87 -9.36 11.98 13.22
N LYS A 88 -9.95 13.19 13.10
CA LYS A 88 -10.15 14.15 14.21
C LYS A 88 -11.52 14.02 14.88
N THR A 89 -12.40 13.16 14.38
CA THR A 89 -13.74 12.94 14.93
C THR A 89 -13.64 12.34 16.33
N THR A 90 -14.35 12.91 17.29
CA THR A 90 -14.45 12.36 18.65
C THR A 90 -15.50 11.23 18.71
N PRO A 91 -15.45 10.33 19.72
CA PRO A 91 -16.48 9.30 19.92
C PRO A 91 -17.89 9.88 20.07
N GLU A 92 -18.01 11.05 20.66
CA GLU A 92 -19.30 11.74 20.85
C GLU A 92 -19.86 12.25 19.51
N GLU A 93 -19.05 12.93 18.70
CA GLU A 93 -19.42 13.39 17.36
C GLU A 93 -19.73 12.20 16.45
N PHE A 94 -18.94 11.12 16.53
CA PHE A 94 -19.19 9.89 15.78
C PHE A 94 -20.61 9.35 16.04
N LEU A 95 -21.01 9.22 17.31
CA LEU A 95 -22.34 8.72 17.69
C LEU A 95 -23.48 9.71 17.42
N LYS A 96 -23.24 11.03 17.58
CA LYS A 96 -24.31 12.04 17.46
C LYS A 96 -24.51 12.57 16.05
N GLU A 97 -23.47 12.56 15.22
CA GLU A 97 -23.49 13.20 13.90
C GLU A 97 -23.17 12.21 12.78
N VAL A 98 -22.02 11.50 12.84
CA VAL A 98 -21.52 10.68 11.73
C VAL A 98 -22.43 9.47 11.49
N VAL A 99 -22.67 8.65 12.51
CA VAL A 99 -23.49 7.43 12.35
C VAL A 99 -24.92 7.77 11.95
N PRO A 100 -25.62 8.77 12.58
CA PRO A 100 -26.95 9.17 12.14
C PRO A 100 -27.01 9.66 10.69
N ALA A 101 -26.02 10.44 10.25
CA ALA A 101 -25.93 10.90 8.86
C ALA A 101 -25.73 9.74 7.88
N ALA A 102 -24.87 8.78 8.22
CA ALA A 102 -24.63 7.58 7.42
C ALA A 102 -25.90 6.70 7.31
N VAL A 103 -26.62 6.51 8.42
CA VAL A 103 -27.91 5.78 8.45
C VAL A 103 -28.96 6.48 7.58
N LYS A 104 -29.05 7.81 7.70
CA LYS A 104 -29.96 8.59 6.85
C LYS A 104 -29.65 8.39 5.36
N LYS A 105 -28.37 8.53 4.98
CA LYS A 105 -27.91 8.30 3.59
C LYS A 105 -28.27 6.89 3.11
N ALA A 106 -28.01 5.86 3.93
CA ALA A 106 -28.33 4.48 3.59
C ALA A 106 -29.84 4.28 3.32
N ARG A 107 -30.70 4.85 4.15
CA ARG A 107 -32.17 4.81 3.97
C ARG A 107 -32.62 5.55 2.70
N GLU A 108 -32.03 6.71 2.41
CA GLU A 108 -32.34 7.48 1.20
C GLU A 108 -31.93 6.78 -0.09
N THR A 109 -30.82 6.04 -0.06
CA THR A 109 -30.28 5.31 -1.21
C THR A 109 -30.79 3.86 -1.32
N GLY A 110 -31.51 3.36 -0.32
CA GLY A 110 -31.93 1.96 -0.25
C GLY A 110 -30.78 0.98 0.00
N ALA A 111 -29.67 1.45 0.61
CA ALA A 111 -28.51 0.60 0.90
C ALA A 111 -28.85 -0.44 1.98
N THR A 112 -28.38 -1.67 1.76
CA THR A 112 -28.60 -2.81 2.66
C THR A 112 -27.63 -2.84 3.85
N THR A 113 -26.64 -1.94 3.87
CA THR A 113 -25.60 -1.85 4.88
C THR A 113 -25.18 -0.40 5.08
N VAL A 114 -24.97 0.02 6.32
CA VAL A 114 -24.27 1.26 6.66
C VAL A 114 -22.79 0.91 6.82
N PHE A 115 -21.98 1.35 5.86
CA PHE A 115 -20.55 1.11 5.83
C PHE A 115 -19.78 2.42 5.96
N GLY A 116 -18.71 2.43 6.78
CA GLY A 116 -17.83 3.58 6.93
C GLY A 116 -16.39 3.19 7.25
N PHE A 117 -15.50 4.18 7.18
CA PHE A 117 -14.07 4.02 7.39
C PHE A 117 -13.44 5.32 7.90
N GLY A 118 -12.37 5.22 8.71
CA GLY A 118 -11.50 6.34 8.98
C GLY A 118 -11.53 6.88 10.42
N TRP A 119 -12.26 6.25 11.36
CA TRP A 119 -12.15 6.67 12.75
C TRP A 119 -10.77 6.31 13.34
N ASN A 120 -10.22 7.19 14.19
CA ASN A 120 -8.88 6.99 14.75
C ASN A 120 -8.93 6.24 16.08
N TYR A 121 -8.19 5.14 16.18
CA TYR A 121 -8.17 4.30 17.38
C TYR A 121 -7.72 5.04 18.63
N ILE A 122 -6.68 5.86 18.54
CA ILE A 122 -6.12 6.58 19.69
C ILE A 122 -7.14 7.60 20.24
N ALA A 123 -7.87 8.28 19.35
CA ALA A 123 -8.92 9.21 19.75
C ALA A 123 -10.12 8.52 20.43
N PHE A 124 -10.34 7.24 20.15
CA PHE A 124 -11.48 6.46 20.62
C PHE A 124 -11.18 5.55 21.81
N MET A 125 -9.92 5.23 22.09
CA MET A 125 -9.54 4.16 23.02
C MET A 125 -10.11 4.31 24.45
N ASP A 126 -10.26 5.52 24.97
CA ASP A 126 -10.79 5.78 26.31
C ASP A 126 -12.33 5.75 26.37
N ASN A 127 -13.01 5.92 25.23
CA ASN A 127 -14.47 5.99 25.12
C ASN A 127 -14.95 5.24 23.85
N MET A 128 -14.55 3.98 23.72
CA MET A 128 -14.90 3.16 22.55
C MET A 128 -16.41 2.98 22.43
N PRO A 129 -17.04 3.35 21.30
CA PRO A 129 -18.46 3.13 21.05
C PRO A 129 -18.85 1.66 21.17
N THR A 130 -20.00 1.40 21.79
CA THR A 130 -20.53 0.05 21.96
C THR A 130 -21.60 -0.28 20.92
N ARG A 131 -21.82 -1.59 20.66
CA ARG A 131 -22.91 -2.03 19.78
C ARG A 131 -24.28 -1.51 20.23
N GLN A 132 -24.51 -1.42 21.56
CA GLN A 132 -25.78 -0.92 22.10
C GLN A 132 -25.99 0.56 21.76
N GLN A 133 -24.93 1.37 21.76
CA GLN A 133 -25.00 2.78 21.33
C GLN A 133 -25.28 2.88 19.83
N LEU A 134 -24.69 2.01 19.01
CA LEU A 134 -25.00 1.91 17.57
C LEU A 134 -26.43 1.41 17.32
N ASP A 135 -26.90 0.42 18.08
CA ASP A 135 -28.26 -0.10 18.00
C ASP A 135 -29.32 0.96 18.35
N ALA A 136 -29.01 1.86 19.31
CA ALA A 136 -29.88 2.97 19.65
C ALA A 136 -30.08 3.96 18.49
N ILE A 137 -29.12 4.01 17.53
CA ILE A 137 -29.19 4.84 16.33
C ILE A 137 -29.82 4.04 15.18
N CYS A 138 -29.40 2.79 15.00
CA CYS A 138 -29.87 1.93 13.91
C CYS A 138 -29.79 0.45 14.31
N SER A 139 -30.94 -0.21 14.49
CA SER A 139 -31.03 -1.63 14.82
C SER A 139 -31.58 -2.51 13.67
N ASP A 140 -32.03 -1.90 12.58
CA ASP A 140 -32.71 -2.52 11.46
C ASP A 140 -31.84 -2.64 10.19
N ILE A 141 -30.68 -1.99 10.16
CA ILE A 141 -29.67 -2.11 9.11
C ILE A 141 -28.33 -2.49 9.76
N PRO A 142 -27.52 -3.39 9.19
CA PRO A 142 -26.16 -3.65 9.65
C PRO A 142 -25.32 -2.39 9.58
N VAL A 143 -24.62 -2.05 10.67
CA VAL A 143 -23.72 -0.90 10.77
C VAL A 143 -22.32 -1.39 11.04
N TYR A 144 -21.38 -1.04 10.17
CA TYR A 144 -19.96 -1.36 10.32
C TYR A 144 -19.08 -0.16 9.94
N PHE A 145 -18.15 0.19 10.82
CA PHE A 145 -17.15 1.22 10.56
C PHE A 145 -15.74 0.68 10.86
N ALA A 146 -14.87 0.66 9.84
CA ALA A 146 -13.44 0.37 10.01
C ALA A 146 -12.69 1.61 10.54
N ASP A 147 -11.58 1.40 11.23
CA ASP A 147 -10.66 2.47 11.62
C ASP A 147 -9.85 2.99 10.42
N ASP A 148 -9.03 4.01 10.65
CA ASP A 148 -8.19 4.62 9.62
C ASP A 148 -7.03 3.73 9.17
N GLU A 149 -6.62 2.76 9.99
CA GLU A 149 -5.61 1.75 9.63
C GLU A 149 -6.22 0.51 8.94
N GLY A 150 -7.55 0.32 9.03
CA GLY A 150 -8.24 -0.86 8.50
C GLY A 150 -8.08 -2.14 9.36
N HIS A 151 -7.48 -2.02 10.53
CA HIS A 151 -7.19 -3.11 11.46
C HIS A 151 -8.25 -3.30 12.56
N LYS A 152 -9.21 -2.39 12.69
CA LYS A 152 -10.24 -2.44 13.73
C LYS A 152 -11.61 -2.12 13.16
N GLY A 153 -12.66 -2.61 13.81
CA GLY A 153 -14.04 -2.37 13.38
C GLY A 153 -14.99 -2.12 14.55
N LEU A 154 -15.98 -1.27 14.28
CA LEU A 154 -17.14 -1.05 15.17
C LEU A 154 -18.40 -1.56 14.48
N ALA A 155 -19.13 -2.45 15.14
CA ALA A 155 -20.30 -3.12 14.56
C ALA A 155 -21.50 -3.04 15.50
N ASN A 156 -22.72 -2.84 14.95
CA ASN A 156 -23.95 -2.98 15.70
C ASN A 156 -24.35 -4.46 15.92
N THR A 157 -25.37 -4.72 16.74
CA THR A 157 -25.82 -6.10 17.02
C THR A 157 -26.23 -6.84 15.76
N LEU A 158 -26.95 -6.20 14.85
CA LEU A 158 -27.42 -6.86 13.62
C LEU A 158 -26.25 -7.31 12.75
N CYS A 159 -25.20 -6.50 12.66
CA CYS A 159 -23.98 -6.84 11.93
C CYS A 159 -23.28 -8.07 12.55
N LEU A 160 -23.15 -8.13 13.87
CA LEU A 160 -22.58 -9.28 14.59
C LEU A 160 -23.43 -10.55 14.43
N VAL A 161 -24.76 -10.40 14.37
CA VAL A 161 -25.70 -11.52 14.14
C VAL A 161 -25.54 -12.07 12.72
N GLN A 162 -25.47 -11.21 11.72
CA GLN A 162 -25.22 -11.64 10.34
C GLN A 162 -23.90 -12.37 10.17
N ALA A 163 -22.85 -11.90 10.86
CA ALA A 163 -21.55 -12.56 10.87
C ALA A 163 -21.52 -13.88 11.67
N GLY A 164 -22.62 -14.24 12.34
CA GLY A 164 -22.68 -15.46 13.16
C GLY A 164 -21.77 -15.41 14.41
N ILE A 165 -21.47 -14.20 14.91
CA ILE A 165 -20.73 -14.01 16.17
C ILE A 165 -21.65 -14.19 17.37
N MET A 166 -22.89 -13.73 17.28
CA MET A 166 -23.90 -13.87 18.32
C MET A 166 -25.29 -14.06 17.73
N LYS A 167 -26.27 -14.49 18.55
CA LYS A 167 -27.69 -14.49 18.21
C LYS A 167 -28.35 -13.17 18.63
N ALA A 168 -29.53 -12.89 18.08
CA ALA A 168 -30.32 -11.72 18.44
C ALA A 168 -30.75 -11.70 19.93
N ASP A 169 -30.82 -12.85 20.58
CA ASP A 169 -31.13 -13.01 21.99
C ASP A 169 -29.91 -12.76 22.92
N GLY A 170 -28.75 -12.40 22.38
CA GLY A 170 -27.52 -12.19 23.12
C GLY A 170 -26.63 -13.42 23.29
N THR A 171 -27.06 -14.59 22.84
CA THR A 171 -26.24 -15.82 22.92
C THR A 171 -24.97 -15.67 22.09
N VAL A 172 -23.80 -15.81 22.71
CA VAL A 172 -22.50 -15.74 22.03
C VAL A 172 -22.22 -17.06 21.32
N LEU A 173 -21.93 -16.99 20.01
CA LEU A 173 -21.64 -18.14 19.15
C LEU A 173 -20.13 -18.29 18.88
N LYS A 174 -19.41 -17.17 18.81
CA LYS A 174 -17.95 -17.15 18.53
C LYS A 174 -17.23 -16.25 19.51
N ARG A 175 -15.99 -16.66 19.81
CA ARG A 175 -15.02 -15.92 20.62
C ARG A 175 -13.70 -15.84 19.84
N ASP A 176 -12.70 -15.15 20.37
CA ASP A 176 -11.39 -14.96 19.73
C ASP A 176 -10.79 -16.25 19.17
N LYS A 177 -10.87 -17.34 19.93
CA LYS A 177 -10.38 -18.67 19.52
C LYS A 177 -11.03 -19.22 18.24
N ASP A 178 -12.19 -18.70 17.87
CA ASP A 178 -12.97 -19.16 16.71
C ASP A 178 -12.68 -18.32 15.45
N ILE A 179 -11.94 -17.20 15.61
CA ILE A 179 -11.47 -16.33 14.51
C ILE A 179 -9.98 -16.11 14.72
N ARG A 180 -9.20 -16.92 14.05
CA ARG A 180 -7.76 -16.88 14.15
C ARG A 180 -7.22 -15.50 13.76
N GLY A 181 -6.30 -14.97 14.57
CA GLY A 181 -5.71 -13.65 14.35
C GLY A 181 -6.66 -12.49 14.61
N GLY A 182 -7.84 -12.73 15.17
CA GLY A 182 -8.80 -11.70 15.52
C GLY A 182 -9.07 -11.64 17.02
N GLU A 183 -9.55 -10.50 17.50
CA GLU A 183 -10.03 -10.29 18.87
C GLU A 183 -11.45 -9.71 18.84
N ILE A 184 -12.38 -10.42 19.47
CA ILE A 184 -13.74 -9.94 19.73
C ILE A 184 -13.76 -9.36 21.13
N VAL A 185 -13.77 -8.04 21.26
CA VAL A 185 -13.73 -7.40 22.58
C VAL A 185 -15.04 -7.65 23.33
N MET A 186 -14.93 -8.30 24.48
CA MET A 186 -16.06 -8.70 25.31
C MET A 186 -16.35 -7.68 26.40
N GLY A 187 -17.63 -7.40 26.62
CA GLY A 187 -18.09 -6.57 27.74
C GLY A 187 -18.05 -7.32 29.09
N PRO A 188 -18.27 -6.58 30.21
CA PRO A 188 -18.33 -7.17 31.55
C PRO A 188 -19.45 -8.22 31.70
N ASP A 189 -20.48 -8.14 30.87
CA ASP A 189 -21.60 -9.09 30.82
C ASP A 189 -21.26 -10.38 30.03
N GLY A 190 -20.04 -10.48 29.50
CA GLY A 190 -19.58 -11.62 28.71
C GLY A 190 -20.13 -11.64 27.28
N THR A 191 -20.73 -10.55 26.78
CA THR A 191 -21.19 -10.42 25.39
C THR A 191 -20.25 -9.52 24.59
N PRO A 192 -20.20 -9.62 23.24
CA PRO A 192 -19.40 -8.76 22.39
C PRO A 192 -19.80 -7.27 22.56
N THR A 193 -18.80 -6.39 22.69
CA THR A 193 -19.05 -4.94 22.80
C THR A 193 -19.43 -4.31 21.45
N GLY A 194 -19.11 -4.95 20.34
CA GLY A 194 -19.16 -4.41 18.99
C GLY A 194 -17.79 -3.92 18.49
N PHE A 195 -16.81 -3.81 19.38
CA PHE A 195 -15.43 -3.51 18.99
C PHE A 195 -14.68 -4.79 18.61
N LEU A 196 -14.06 -4.76 17.45
CA LEU A 196 -13.40 -5.88 16.80
C LEU A 196 -11.97 -5.46 16.41
N LYS A 197 -11.00 -6.34 16.60
CA LYS A 197 -9.62 -6.07 16.19
C LYS A 197 -9.16 -7.11 15.17
N GLU A 198 -8.27 -6.68 14.27
CA GLU A 198 -7.60 -7.47 13.27
C GLU A 198 -8.59 -8.33 12.45
N GLN A 199 -8.30 -9.61 12.31
CA GLN A 199 -9.11 -10.52 11.51
C GLN A 199 -10.57 -10.65 11.96
N ALA A 200 -10.92 -10.31 13.20
CA ALA A 200 -12.31 -10.28 13.63
C ALA A 200 -13.12 -9.17 12.94
N GLY A 201 -12.50 -8.01 12.70
CA GLY A 201 -13.10 -6.93 11.92
C GLY A 201 -13.35 -7.36 10.46
N THR A 202 -12.35 -7.94 9.82
CA THR A 202 -12.46 -8.44 8.45
C THR A 202 -13.50 -9.57 8.32
N PHE A 203 -13.55 -10.49 9.30
CA PHE A 203 -14.55 -11.55 9.36
C PHE A 203 -15.98 -11.00 9.33
N VAL A 204 -16.25 -9.97 10.13
CA VAL A 204 -17.57 -9.31 10.16
C VAL A 204 -17.83 -8.56 8.86
N ARG A 205 -16.86 -7.81 8.33
CA ARG A 205 -16.98 -7.09 7.07
C ARG A 205 -17.33 -8.03 5.90
N PHE A 206 -16.77 -9.23 5.85
CA PHE A 206 -17.05 -10.21 4.80
C PHE A 206 -18.45 -10.81 4.85
N SER A 207 -19.19 -10.63 5.96
CA SER A 207 -20.60 -11.01 6.07
C SER A 207 -21.56 -9.98 5.49
N LEU A 208 -21.07 -8.79 5.11
CA LEU A 208 -21.87 -7.72 4.54
C LEU A 208 -22.26 -8.03 3.08
N ASP A 209 -23.31 -7.37 2.59
CA ASP A 209 -23.74 -7.48 1.18
C ASP A 209 -22.83 -6.62 0.27
N THR A 210 -21.65 -7.17 -0.01
CA THR A 210 -20.62 -6.45 -0.75
C THR A 210 -20.86 -6.37 -2.25
N GLU A 211 -21.70 -7.25 -2.83
CA GLU A 211 -22.07 -7.16 -4.25
C GLU A 211 -22.93 -5.92 -4.54
N HIS A 212 -23.85 -5.56 -3.61
CA HIS A 212 -24.58 -4.29 -3.71
C HIS A 212 -23.71 -3.09 -3.36
N LEU A 213 -22.80 -3.25 -2.41
CA LEU A 213 -21.91 -2.16 -1.97
C LEU A 213 -20.89 -1.80 -3.06
N TYR A 214 -20.33 -2.80 -3.75
CA TYR A 214 -19.26 -2.61 -4.72
C TYR A 214 -19.49 -3.39 -6.03
N PRO A 215 -20.53 -3.01 -6.81
CA PRO A 215 -20.83 -3.64 -8.10
C PRO A 215 -19.80 -3.29 -9.17
N LEU A 216 -19.75 -4.06 -10.26
CA LEU A 216 -18.80 -3.90 -11.36
C LEU A 216 -18.75 -2.47 -11.95
N GLU A 217 -19.91 -1.82 -12.11
CA GLU A 217 -19.95 -0.46 -12.66
C GLU A 217 -19.30 0.58 -11.71
N VAL A 218 -19.43 0.40 -10.39
CA VAL A 218 -18.70 1.21 -9.40
C VAL A 218 -17.22 0.91 -9.50
N ALA A 219 -16.83 -0.36 -9.59
CA ALA A 219 -15.43 -0.75 -9.72
C ALA A 219 -14.76 -0.14 -10.96
N LYS A 220 -15.46 -0.04 -12.12
CA LYS A 220 -14.94 0.65 -13.32
C LYS A 220 -14.68 2.13 -13.08
N VAL A 221 -15.59 2.82 -12.39
CA VAL A 221 -15.38 4.23 -12.02
C VAL A 221 -14.19 4.37 -11.07
N VAL A 222 -14.07 3.45 -10.10
CA VAL A 222 -12.94 3.43 -9.16
C VAL A 222 -11.61 3.25 -9.91
N VAL A 223 -11.49 2.27 -10.83
CA VAL A 223 -10.25 2.08 -11.61
C VAL A 223 -9.86 3.34 -12.37
N LYS A 224 -10.82 4.04 -13.00
CA LYS A 224 -10.55 5.30 -13.72
C LYS A 224 -10.05 6.39 -12.78
N LYS A 225 -10.68 6.58 -11.62
CA LYS A 225 -10.25 7.57 -10.61
C LYS A 225 -8.91 7.22 -9.98
N VAL A 226 -8.65 5.94 -9.71
CA VAL A 226 -7.33 5.47 -9.25
C VAL A 226 -6.25 5.85 -10.25
N GLN A 227 -6.50 5.60 -11.55
CA GLN A 227 -5.57 5.96 -12.61
C GLN A 227 -5.35 7.49 -12.67
N GLU A 228 -6.42 8.29 -12.61
CA GLU A 228 -6.33 9.76 -12.60
C GLU A 228 -5.47 10.25 -11.44
N GLN A 229 -5.67 9.73 -10.23
CA GLN A 229 -4.90 10.10 -9.05
C GLN A 229 -3.43 9.70 -9.21
N LEU A 230 -3.14 8.43 -9.52
CA LEU A 230 -1.79 7.93 -9.72
C LEU A 230 -1.00 8.78 -10.74
N LEU A 231 -1.59 9.07 -11.89
CA LEU A 231 -0.95 9.84 -12.95
C LEU A 231 -0.66 11.28 -12.52
N SER A 232 -1.52 11.89 -11.70
CA SER A 232 -1.32 13.24 -11.17
C SER A 232 -0.21 13.32 -10.13
N GLU A 233 0.01 12.22 -9.40
CA GLU A 233 1.09 12.06 -8.42
C GLU A 233 2.41 11.60 -9.08
N GLY A 234 2.39 11.21 -10.36
CA GLY A 234 3.55 10.72 -11.10
C GLY A 234 3.78 9.21 -11.02
N TYR A 235 2.83 8.46 -10.49
CA TYR A 235 2.88 7.00 -10.49
C TYR A 235 2.30 6.41 -11.77
N ILE A 236 2.98 5.42 -12.34
CA ILE A 236 2.49 4.61 -13.47
C ILE A 236 2.42 3.13 -13.15
N MET A 237 2.96 2.72 -12.04
CA MET A 237 2.97 1.33 -11.56
C MET A 237 2.54 1.32 -10.10
N TYR A 238 1.66 0.42 -9.72
CA TYR A 238 1.45 0.17 -8.30
C TYR A 238 0.94 -1.25 -8.04
N ILE A 239 1.20 -1.75 -6.82
CA ILE A 239 0.63 -3.01 -6.32
C ILE A 239 -0.47 -2.67 -5.32
N ASP A 240 -1.70 -3.05 -5.66
CA ASP A 240 -2.82 -3.00 -4.71
C ASP A 240 -2.72 -4.17 -3.75
N GLY A 241 -2.56 -3.84 -2.47
CA GLY A 241 -2.31 -4.80 -1.41
C GLY A 241 -3.54 -5.63 -1.01
N TRP A 242 -4.73 -5.35 -1.56
CA TRP A 242 -5.96 -6.04 -1.19
C TRP A 242 -7.03 -5.99 -2.29
N GLY A 243 -6.71 -6.58 -3.44
CA GLY A 243 -7.59 -6.52 -4.62
C GLY A 243 -9.00 -7.12 -4.42
N ASN A 244 -9.17 -8.02 -3.43
CA ASN A 244 -10.46 -8.62 -3.05
C ASN A 244 -11.05 -8.06 -1.74
N TYR A 245 -10.73 -6.81 -1.36
CA TYR A 245 -11.15 -6.15 -0.12
C TYR A 245 -12.66 -6.23 0.16
N PHE A 246 -13.49 -6.06 -0.86
CA PHE A 246 -14.95 -6.16 -0.74
C PHE A 246 -15.47 -7.61 -0.86
N ASN A 247 -14.64 -8.62 -0.58
CA ASN A 247 -14.97 -10.03 -0.73
C ASN A 247 -15.57 -10.37 -2.11
N ASN A 248 -15.16 -9.64 -3.15
CA ASN A 248 -15.52 -9.91 -4.54
C ASN A 248 -14.34 -9.59 -5.48
N ILE A 249 -14.49 -9.89 -6.75
CA ILE A 249 -13.44 -9.75 -7.77
C ILE A 249 -13.76 -8.67 -8.81
N ASN A 250 -14.67 -7.74 -8.48
CA ASN A 250 -15.15 -6.76 -9.44
C ASN A 250 -14.05 -5.76 -9.84
N PHE A 251 -13.06 -5.49 -8.97
CA PHE A 251 -11.92 -4.66 -9.33
C PHE A 251 -11.03 -5.32 -10.39
N PHE A 252 -10.79 -6.64 -10.29
CA PHE A 252 -10.05 -7.40 -11.32
C PHE A 252 -10.77 -7.37 -12.67
N LYS A 253 -12.09 -7.62 -12.67
CA LYS A 253 -12.91 -7.57 -13.89
C LYS A 253 -12.90 -6.18 -14.51
N ALA A 254 -13.10 -5.14 -13.71
CA ALA A 254 -13.13 -3.75 -14.16
C ALA A 254 -11.80 -3.35 -14.80
N ALA A 255 -10.66 -3.65 -14.16
CA ALA A 255 -9.34 -3.36 -14.69
C ALA A 255 -9.08 -4.10 -16.03
N GLN A 256 -9.47 -5.38 -16.14
CA GLN A 256 -9.35 -6.13 -17.40
C GLN A 256 -10.18 -5.52 -18.52
N GLU A 257 -11.45 -5.20 -18.24
CA GLU A 257 -12.33 -4.63 -19.26
C GLU A 257 -11.85 -3.28 -19.77
N LEU A 258 -11.34 -2.42 -18.87
CA LEU A 258 -10.78 -1.12 -19.24
C LEU A 258 -9.47 -1.26 -20.02
N ASP A 259 -8.60 -2.20 -19.66
CA ASP A 259 -7.36 -2.43 -20.41
C ASP A 259 -7.65 -2.99 -21.81
N ASN A 260 -8.57 -3.94 -21.92
CA ASN A 260 -9.01 -4.47 -23.21
C ASN A 260 -9.68 -3.39 -24.10
N ALA A 261 -10.27 -2.37 -23.51
CA ALA A 261 -10.79 -1.21 -24.21
C ALA A 261 -9.72 -0.17 -24.60
N GLY A 262 -8.47 -0.35 -24.16
CA GLY A 262 -7.37 0.59 -24.39
C GLY A 262 -7.44 1.85 -23.51
N GLU A 263 -8.14 1.78 -22.38
CA GLU A 263 -8.37 2.90 -21.47
C GLU A 263 -7.39 2.91 -20.27
N MET A 264 -6.43 1.98 -20.22
CA MET A 264 -5.41 1.93 -19.15
C MET A 264 -4.12 2.63 -19.56
N ASN A 265 -3.62 3.51 -18.71
CA ASN A 265 -2.34 4.21 -18.84
C ASN A 265 -1.45 4.06 -17.59
N VAL A 266 -1.71 3.03 -16.80
CA VAL A 266 -0.93 2.61 -15.62
C VAL A 266 -0.83 1.09 -15.59
N ILE A 267 0.17 0.57 -14.90
CA ILE A 267 0.31 -0.85 -14.64
C ILE A 267 -0.24 -1.13 -13.24
N LEU A 268 -1.27 -1.94 -13.15
CA LEU A 268 -1.84 -2.41 -11.89
C LEU A 268 -1.32 -3.80 -11.55
N GLY A 269 -0.74 -3.95 -10.37
CA GLY A 269 -0.50 -5.23 -9.72
C GLY A 269 -1.63 -5.48 -8.72
N LEU A 270 -2.40 -6.54 -8.86
CA LEU A 270 -3.45 -6.87 -7.89
C LEU A 270 -3.08 -8.13 -7.11
N THR A 271 -3.13 -8.02 -5.79
CA THR A 271 -2.97 -9.17 -4.92
C THR A 271 -4.31 -9.86 -4.69
N TYR A 272 -4.27 -11.16 -4.40
CA TYR A 272 -5.41 -11.88 -3.83
C TYR A 272 -5.09 -12.23 -2.38
N GLU A 273 -5.87 -11.72 -1.44
CA GLU A 273 -5.66 -11.91 -0.01
C GLU A 273 -6.38 -13.17 0.50
N THR A 274 -5.72 -13.89 1.40
CA THR A 274 -6.31 -14.98 2.18
C THR A 274 -6.50 -14.59 3.63
N GLU A 275 -7.66 -14.92 4.14
CA GLU A 275 -8.03 -14.72 5.54
C GLU A 275 -7.44 -15.84 6.42
N SER A 276 -6.97 -15.46 7.63
CA SER A 276 -6.35 -16.41 8.56
C SER A 276 -7.32 -17.47 9.14
N TRP A 277 -8.62 -17.17 9.14
CA TRP A 277 -9.66 -18.13 9.57
C TRP A 277 -10.14 -19.04 8.46
N GLY A 278 -9.78 -18.73 7.20
CA GLY A 278 -10.16 -19.52 6.03
C GLY A 278 -9.23 -20.69 5.77
N ASN A 279 -9.49 -21.40 4.68
CA ASN A 279 -8.59 -22.43 4.19
C ASN A 279 -7.63 -21.81 3.17
N PRO A 280 -6.30 -21.78 3.42
CA PRO A 280 -5.34 -21.22 2.47
C PRO A 280 -5.33 -21.92 1.10
N ASP A 281 -5.67 -23.20 1.03
CA ASP A 281 -5.72 -23.93 -0.24
C ASP A 281 -6.91 -23.45 -1.09
N ASP A 282 -8.07 -23.19 -0.49
CA ASP A 282 -9.23 -22.64 -1.19
C ASP A 282 -8.95 -21.20 -1.67
N ALA A 283 -8.25 -20.40 -0.85
CA ALA A 283 -7.83 -19.05 -1.24
C ALA A 283 -6.81 -19.10 -2.39
N LEU A 284 -5.89 -20.07 -2.39
CA LEU A 284 -4.93 -20.26 -3.48
C LEU A 284 -5.63 -20.63 -4.79
N GLU A 285 -6.65 -21.51 -4.77
CA GLU A 285 -7.43 -21.81 -5.98
C GLU A 285 -8.16 -20.56 -6.52
N LYS A 286 -8.74 -19.74 -5.64
CA LYS A 286 -9.33 -18.45 -6.04
C LYS A 286 -8.29 -17.48 -6.60
N ALA A 287 -7.09 -17.42 -6.00
CA ALA A 287 -5.97 -16.63 -6.51
C ALA A 287 -5.50 -17.11 -7.89
N MET A 288 -5.56 -18.41 -8.16
CA MET A 288 -5.31 -18.97 -9.49
C MET A 288 -6.43 -18.63 -10.47
N ASP A 289 -7.68 -18.63 -10.02
CA ASP A 289 -8.82 -18.26 -10.88
C ASP A 289 -8.76 -16.81 -11.35
N VAL A 290 -8.24 -15.86 -10.55
CA VAL A 290 -8.11 -14.47 -10.97
C VAL A 290 -6.97 -14.24 -11.96
N GLN A 291 -6.07 -15.22 -12.21
CA GLN A 291 -5.02 -15.13 -13.23
C GLN A 291 -5.59 -14.92 -14.64
N LYS A 292 -6.79 -15.37 -14.90
CA LYS A 292 -7.48 -15.16 -16.20
C LYS A 292 -7.79 -13.68 -16.50
N PHE A 293 -7.70 -12.80 -15.50
CA PHE A 293 -7.92 -11.36 -15.69
C PHE A 293 -6.64 -10.62 -16.09
N ALA A 294 -5.47 -11.26 -15.99
CA ALA A 294 -4.19 -10.64 -16.39
C ALA A 294 -4.21 -10.17 -17.84
N THR A 295 -3.62 -8.99 -18.07
CA THR A 295 -3.53 -8.34 -19.38
C THR A 295 -2.14 -7.70 -19.55
N LYS A 296 -1.98 -6.85 -20.59
CA LYS A 296 -0.75 -6.08 -20.76
C LYS A 296 -0.46 -5.20 -19.54
N HIS A 297 -1.47 -4.52 -19.01
CA HIS A 297 -1.31 -3.54 -17.93
C HIS A 297 -1.87 -4.01 -16.58
N LEU A 298 -2.49 -5.17 -16.51
CA LEU A 298 -2.96 -5.80 -15.27
C LEU A 298 -2.15 -7.05 -14.94
N LYS A 299 -1.49 -7.05 -13.79
CA LYS A 299 -0.73 -8.16 -13.23
C LYS A 299 -1.42 -8.71 -12.00
N THR A 300 -1.47 -10.03 -11.84
CA THR A 300 -2.22 -10.71 -10.76
C THR A 300 -1.36 -11.76 -10.05
N ASN A 301 -0.04 -11.52 -9.98
CA ASN A 301 0.97 -12.53 -9.63
C ASN A 301 1.21 -12.69 -8.13
N TRP A 302 0.43 -12.03 -7.25
CA TRP A 302 0.74 -12.00 -5.82
C TRP A 302 -0.37 -12.61 -4.97
N PHE A 303 0.07 -13.44 -4.01
CA PHE A 303 -0.76 -14.00 -2.95
C PHE A 303 -0.49 -13.23 -1.67
N LYS A 304 -1.49 -12.51 -1.17
CA LYS A 304 -1.41 -11.67 0.02
C LYS A 304 -1.86 -12.42 1.26
N LEU A 305 -1.14 -12.20 2.34
CA LEU A 305 -1.61 -12.53 3.68
C LEU A 305 -1.07 -11.53 4.72
N PHE A 306 -1.67 -11.54 5.90
CA PHE A 306 -1.21 -10.82 7.07
C PHE A 306 -0.52 -11.80 8.02
N MET A 307 0.77 -11.55 8.35
CA MET A 307 1.46 -12.34 9.37
C MET A 307 1.07 -11.89 10.77
N ASP A 308 0.96 -10.59 10.97
CA ASP A 308 0.62 -9.94 12.24
C ASP A 308 -0.25 -8.70 12.02
N GLY A 309 -0.49 -7.93 13.08
CA GLY A 309 -1.12 -6.62 13.03
C GLY A 309 -0.10 -5.48 13.13
N THR A 310 -0.52 -4.35 13.72
CA THR A 310 0.30 -3.13 13.88
C THR A 310 0.93 -3.05 15.27
N VAL A 311 2.12 -2.46 15.37
CA VAL A 311 2.78 -2.23 16.66
C VAL A 311 2.01 -1.19 17.47
N GLU A 312 1.48 -0.17 16.82
CA GLU A 312 0.66 0.90 17.40
C GLU A 312 -0.64 0.35 17.99
N GLY A 313 -1.23 -0.61 17.31
CA GLY A 313 -2.41 -1.36 17.78
C GLY A 313 -2.08 -2.43 18.83
N ARG A 314 -0.79 -2.63 19.16
CA ARG A 314 -0.28 -3.68 20.07
C ARG A 314 -0.63 -5.10 19.59
N THR A 315 -0.79 -5.25 18.27
CA THR A 315 -1.11 -6.51 17.61
C THR A 315 0.05 -7.01 16.75
N GLY A 316 1.09 -6.19 16.52
CA GLY A 316 2.34 -6.61 15.91
C GLY A 316 3.02 -7.71 16.74
N PHE A 317 3.45 -8.81 16.08
CA PHE A 317 4.05 -9.97 16.74
C PHE A 317 5.54 -9.74 17.02
N VAL A 318 5.89 -9.53 18.29
CA VAL A 318 7.19 -9.03 18.72
C VAL A 318 7.91 -9.94 19.73
N GLU A 319 9.22 -9.76 19.81
CA GLU A 319 10.08 -10.30 20.85
C GLU A 319 11.21 -9.31 21.14
N PRO A 320 11.45 -8.87 22.40
CA PRO A 320 10.72 -9.24 23.63
C PRO A 320 9.25 -8.80 23.67
N LEU A 321 8.51 -9.23 24.68
CA LEU A 321 7.10 -8.91 24.86
C LEU A 321 6.87 -7.41 25.06
N TYR A 322 5.68 -6.93 24.75
CA TYR A 322 5.21 -5.61 25.15
C TYR A 322 5.30 -5.42 26.67
N PRO A 323 5.36 -4.17 27.17
CA PRO A 323 5.58 -3.90 28.59
C PRO A 323 4.55 -4.55 29.53
N ASP A 324 3.34 -4.83 29.04
CA ASP A 324 2.27 -5.51 29.79
C ASP A 324 2.32 -7.05 29.72
N GLY A 325 3.36 -7.61 29.08
CA GLY A 325 3.54 -9.04 28.92
C GLY A 325 2.82 -9.66 27.71
N HIS A 326 2.17 -8.84 26.88
CA HIS A 326 1.53 -9.27 25.64
C HIS A 326 2.55 -9.43 24.52
N GLN A 327 2.30 -10.28 23.53
CA GLN A 327 3.24 -10.55 22.41
C GLN A 327 2.74 -10.05 21.05
N GLY A 328 1.51 -9.56 20.96
CA GLY A 328 0.83 -9.34 19.70
C GLY A 328 0.14 -10.59 19.16
N LEU A 329 -0.30 -10.56 17.92
CA LEU A 329 -1.06 -11.61 17.27
C LEU A 329 -0.27 -12.19 16.09
N ALA A 330 -0.05 -13.50 16.09
CA ALA A 330 0.46 -14.23 14.94
C ALA A 330 -0.70 -14.90 14.20
N ASN A 331 -0.92 -14.55 12.96
CA ASN A 331 -1.99 -15.13 12.14
C ASN A 331 -1.63 -16.56 11.67
N TRP A 332 -0.35 -16.90 11.64
CA TRP A 332 0.16 -18.18 11.14
C TRP A 332 1.30 -18.67 12.02
N THR A 333 1.41 -19.98 12.21
CA THR A 333 2.66 -20.55 12.71
C THR A 333 3.72 -20.52 11.61
N ARG A 334 4.99 -20.66 11.98
CA ARG A 334 6.07 -20.72 11.00
C ARG A 334 5.91 -21.90 10.03
N GLU A 335 5.48 -23.05 10.54
CA GLU A 335 5.28 -24.27 9.77
C GLU A 335 4.17 -24.11 8.73
N GLU A 336 3.04 -23.52 9.13
CA GLU A 336 1.93 -23.20 8.22
C GLU A 336 2.36 -22.22 7.14
N LEU A 337 3.05 -21.14 7.53
CA LEU A 337 3.54 -20.15 6.58
C LEU A 337 4.54 -20.76 5.58
N THR A 338 5.41 -21.67 6.05
CA THR A 338 6.34 -22.42 5.20
C THR A 338 5.59 -23.27 4.18
N GLU A 339 4.53 -23.95 4.61
CA GLU A 339 3.73 -24.79 3.71
C GLU A 339 2.92 -23.95 2.72
N ILE A 340 2.32 -22.83 3.16
CA ILE A 340 1.63 -21.88 2.27
C ILE A 340 2.62 -21.34 1.23
N THR A 341 3.80 -20.88 1.66
CA THR A 341 4.84 -20.38 0.75
C THR A 341 5.21 -21.40 -0.31
N ARG A 342 5.43 -22.66 0.11
CA ARG A 342 5.76 -23.74 -0.83
C ARG A 342 4.66 -23.94 -1.88
N LYS A 343 3.40 -24.00 -1.46
CA LYS A 343 2.25 -24.21 -2.34
C LYS A 343 2.05 -23.03 -3.31
N VAL A 344 2.09 -21.81 -2.80
CA VAL A 344 1.93 -20.58 -3.58
C VAL A 344 3.03 -20.46 -4.63
N ASN A 345 4.29 -20.61 -4.22
CA ASN A 345 5.44 -20.56 -5.13
C ASN A 345 5.47 -21.72 -6.12
N ALA A 346 4.94 -22.90 -5.77
CA ALA A 346 4.78 -24.00 -6.71
C ALA A 346 3.82 -23.68 -7.86
N ARG A 347 2.84 -22.80 -7.62
CA ARG A 347 1.87 -22.32 -8.62
C ARG A 347 2.37 -21.08 -9.40
N GLY A 348 3.60 -20.60 -9.11
CA GLY A 348 4.22 -19.45 -9.80
C GLY A 348 3.76 -18.08 -9.30
N LEU A 349 3.09 -18.01 -8.15
CA LEU A 349 2.73 -16.77 -7.50
C LEU A 349 3.80 -16.35 -6.49
N SER A 350 4.05 -15.05 -6.38
CA SER A 350 4.87 -14.44 -5.33
C SER A 350 4.07 -14.29 -4.04
N MET A 351 4.72 -14.44 -2.91
CA MET A 351 4.15 -14.06 -1.62
C MET A 351 4.25 -12.54 -1.43
N HIS A 352 3.23 -11.93 -0.83
CA HIS A 352 3.17 -10.51 -0.48
C HIS A 352 2.59 -10.37 0.92
N VAL A 353 3.47 -10.28 1.95
CA VAL A 353 3.08 -10.51 3.35
C VAL A 353 3.21 -9.24 4.17
N HIS A 354 2.07 -8.78 4.74
CA HIS A 354 2.07 -7.77 5.79
C HIS A 354 2.84 -8.28 7.01
N THR A 355 3.85 -7.52 7.45
CA THR A 355 4.79 -7.97 8.47
C THR A 355 5.34 -6.76 9.22
N MET A 356 5.01 -6.58 10.51
CA MET A 356 5.38 -5.41 11.30
C MET A 356 6.39 -5.72 12.42
N GLY A 357 6.05 -6.65 13.29
CA GLY A 357 6.89 -7.01 14.42
C GLY A 357 8.12 -7.82 14.02
N ASN A 358 9.22 -7.66 14.76
CA ASN A 358 10.48 -8.37 14.47
C ASN A 358 10.34 -9.90 14.51
N LYS A 359 9.46 -10.44 15.35
CA LYS A 359 9.21 -11.87 15.39
C LYS A 359 8.38 -12.35 14.18
N ALA A 360 7.45 -11.53 13.71
CA ALA A 360 6.74 -11.77 12.46
C ALA A 360 7.70 -11.77 11.27
N VAL A 361 8.60 -10.78 11.18
CA VAL A 361 9.65 -10.73 10.15
C VAL A 361 10.49 -12.00 10.17
N ASN A 362 10.96 -12.44 11.35
CA ASN A 362 11.76 -13.65 11.47
C ASN A 362 11.01 -14.90 10.98
N TYR A 363 9.71 -15.02 11.26
CA TYR A 363 8.89 -16.13 10.78
C TYR A 363 8.74 -16.12 9.25
N VAL A 364 8.47 -14.96 8.66
CA VAL A 364 8.33 -14.80 7.20
C VAL A 364 9.65 -15.08 6.50
N VAL A 365 10.76 -14.48 6.97
CA VAL A 365 12.11 -14.72 6.45
C VAL A 365 12.46 -16.20 6.55
N GLY A 366 12.13 -16.84 7.69
CA GLY A 366 12.32 -18.26 7.88
C GLY A 366 11.56 -19.11 6.86
N ALA A 367 10.28 -18.83 6.66
CA ALA A 367 9.42 -19.57 5.73
C ALA A 367 9.90 -19.43 4.27
N TYR A 368 10.30 -18.21 3.89
CA TYR A 368 10.81 -17.96 2.53
C TYR A 368 12.15 -18.65 2.29
N ALA A 369 13.06 -18.65 3.27
CA ALA A 369 14.34 -19.37 3.16
C ALA A 369 14.16 -20.89 3.09
N ASP A 370 13.18 -21.45 3.83
CA ASP A 370 12.96 -22.88 3.91
C ASP A 370 12.17 -23.45 2.70
N ALA A 371 11.30 -22.65 2.09
CA ALA A 371 10.34 -23.13 1.07
C ALA A 371 10.09 -22.18 -0.10
N GLY A 372 10.58 -20.94 -0.05
CA GLY A 372 10.43 -19.95 -1.11
C GLY A 372 11.26 -20.27 -2.35
N LYS A 373 10.87 -19.70 -3.47
CA LYS A 373 11.63 -19.70 -4.71
C LYS A 373 12.18 -18.29 -4.94
N ASP A 374 13.49 -18.14 -4.96
CA ASP A 374 14.18 -16.86 -5.04
C ASP A 374 13.81 -16.06 -6.31
N GLU A 375 13.54 -16.78 -7.42
CA GLU A 375 13.11 -16.17 -8.67
C GLU A 375 11.72 -15.51 -8.59
N LEU A 376 10.90 -15.86 -7.60
CA LEU A 376 9.56 -15.29 -7.40
C LEU A 376 9.59 -14.01 -6.55
N ARG A 377 10.77 -13.61 -6.03
CA ARG A 377 10.94 -12.32 -5.36
C ARG A 377 9.88 -12.07 -4.28
N ASN A 378 9.74 -13.05 -3.36
CA ASN A 378 8.77 -12.96 -2.27
C ASN A 378 8.99 -11.69 -1.45
N THR A 379 7.92 -10.97 -1.12
CA THR A 379 7.98 -9.65 -0.49
C THR A 379 7.53 -9.68 0.96
N LEU A 380 8.24 -8.93 1.80
CA LEU A 380 7.79 -8.51 3.12
C LEU A 380 7.34 -7.05 3.02
N VAL A 381 6.19 -6.71 3.60
CA VAL A 381 5.58 -5.39 3.49
C VAL A 381 5.61 -4.69 4.85
N HIS A 382 5.83 -3.39 4.84
CA HIS A 382 5.98 -2.48 5.97
C HIS A 382 7.30 -2.62 6.71
N ILE A 383 7.57 -3.77 7.31
CA ILE A 383 8.82 -4.18 7.96
C ILE A 383 9.30 -3.11 8.96
N ARG A 384 8.52 -2.91 10.03
CA ARG A 384 8.87 -1.89 11.01
C ARG A 384 10.12 -2.26 11.80
N ASN A 385 10.22 -3.50 12.28
CA ASN A 385 11.32 -3.96 13.09
C ASN A 385 11.95 -5.24 12.52
N VAL A 386 13.28 -5.30 12.49
CA VAL A 386 14.05 -6.43 11.90
C VAL A 386 15.16 -6.85 12.85
N ASN A 387 15.32 -8.16 13.05
CA ASN A 387 16.47 -8.69 13.77
C ASN A 387 17.72 -8.69 12.87
N PRO A 388 18.91 -8.43 13.41
CA PRO A 388 20.15 -8.33 12.62
C PRO A 388 20.45 -9.56 11.75
N GLU A 389 20.11 -10.76 12.20
CA GLU A 389 20.33 -12.01 11.49
C GLU A 389 19.44 -12.19 10.27
N ASP A 390 18.29 -11.51 10.22
CA ASP A 390 17.32 -11.65 9.12
C ASP A 390 17.77 -10.93 7.85
N TYR A 391 18.55 -9.84 7.94
CA TYR A 391 19.05 -9.13 6.74
C TYR A 391 19.86 -10.05 5.83
N LYS A 392 20.77 -10.84 6.40
CA LYS A 392 21.58 -11.77 5.60
C LYS A 392 20.71 -12.78 4.87
N ARG A 393 19.73 -13.37 5.57
CA ARG A 393 18.83 -14.36 4.98
C ARG A 393 17.95 -13.76 3.89
N MET A 394 17.46 -12.52 4.10
CA MET A 394 16.69 -11.80 3.07
C MET A 394 17.52 -11.61 1.79
N ALA A 395 18.79 -11.21 1.92
CA ALA A 395 19.68 -11.02 0.79
C ALA A 395 20.01 -12.34 0.06
N GLU A 396 20.35 -13.39 0.81
CA GLU A 396 20.70 -14.72 0.27
C GLU A 396 19.56 -15.35 -0.54
N HIS A 397 18.29 -15.05 -0.19
CA HIS A 397 17.09 -15.60 -0.82
C HIS A 397 16.32 -14.60 -1.69
N ASN A 398 16.98 -13.54 -2.14
CA ASN A 398 16.40 -12.53 -3.04
C ASN A 398 15.00 -12.04 -2.60
N MET A 399 14.81 -11.88 -1.27
CA MET A 399 13.58 -11.34 -0.71
C MET A 399 13.53 -9.83 -0.90
N TYR A 400 12.34 -9.28 -1.08
CA TYR A 400 12.14 -7.86 -1.32
C TYR A 400 11.55 -7.16 -0.09
N ALA A 401 12.16 -6.04 0.30
CA ALA A 401 11.68 -5.18 1.36
C ALA A 401 10.78 -4.08 0.77
N VAL A 402 9.47 -4.18 0.96
CA VAL A 402 8.51 -3.13 0.62
C VAL A 402 8.35 -2.23 1.83
N ALA A 403 9.21 -1.21 1.92
CA ALA A 403 9.45 -0.44 3.14
C ALA A 403 8.57 0.81 3.24
N GLY A 404 7.99 1.03 4.42
CA GLY A 404 7.21 2.23 4.75
C GLY A 404 8.10 3.45 5.01
N MET A 405 8.71 3.99 3.96
CA MET A 405 9.65 5.12 4.07
C MET A 405 9.01 6.37 4.66
N HIS A 406 7.74 6.62 4.34
CA HIS A 406 6.96 7.75 4.84
C HIS A 406 6.65 7.66 6.34
N TRP A 407 6.88 6.51 6.97
CA TRP A 407 6.73 6.32 8.42
C TRP A 407 8.03 6.48 9.19
N HIS A 408 9.14 6.74 8.51
CA HIS A 408 10.45 6.96 9.15
C HIS A 408 10.55 8.33 9.86
N HIS A 409 9.46 9.08 9.93
CA HIS A 409 9.39 10.30 10.73
C HIS A 409 8.88 10.02 12.15
N GLY A 410 9.47 10.69 13.13
CA GLY A 410 9.29 10.33 14.53
C GLY A 410 8.06 10.83 15.26
N VAL A 411 7.13 11.55 14.63
CA VAL A 411 6.13 12.33 15.37
C VAL A 411 5.11 11.47 16.11
N SER A 412 4.55 10.46 15.45
CA SER A 412 3.59 9.54 16.07
C SER A 412 4.25 8.34 16.76
N TYR A 413 5.56 8.17 16.54
CA TYR A 413 6.32 7.00 16.98
C TYR A 413 7.51 7.36 17.89
N ALA A 414 7.46 8.58 18.51
CA ALA A 414 8.47 9.04 19.44
C ALA A 414 8.74 7.98 20.53
N PRO A 415 10.03 7.59 20.83
CA PRO A 415 10.33 6.64 21.88
C PRO A 415 9.58 6.96 23.16
N GLU A 416 9.44 8.23 23.46
CA GLU A 416 8.66 8.69 24.61
C GLU A 416 7.18 8.38 24.46
N TYR A 417 6.58 8.74 23.32
CA TYR A 417 5.18 8.43 23.01
C TYR A 417 4.93 6.92 22.98
N VAL A 418 5.80 6.17 22.32
CA VAL A 418 5.71 4.71 22.24
C VAL A 418 5.80 4.07 23.63
N ARG A 419 6.67 4.57 24.51
CA ARG A 419 6.78 4.11 25.90
C ARG A 419 5.59 4.52 26.74
N GLU A 420 5.16 5.79 26.67
CA GLU A 420 4.02 6.32 27.44
C GLU A 420 2.73 5.56 27.14
N HIS A 421 2.53 5.14 25.89
CA HIS A 421 1.34 4.41 25.45
C HIS A 421 1.54 2.88 25.39
N ASN A 422 2.68 2.36 25.85
CA ASN A 422 3.03 0.93 25.82
C ASN A 422 2.91 0.31 24.40
N LEU A 423 3.31 1.06 23.36
CA LEU A 423 3.14 0.66 21.96
C LEU A 423 4.27 -0.24 21.43
N ALA A 424 5.42 -0.33 22.12
CA ALA A 424 6.49 -1.24 21.72
C ALA A 424 7.23 -1.79 22.93
N PRO A 425 7.81 -3.00 22.85
CA PRO A 425 8.67 -3.56 23.86
C PRO A 425 9.99 -2.80 23.97
N ALA A 426 10.55 -2.78 25.16
CA ALA A 426 11.90 -2.22 25.38
C ALA A 426 12.93 -2.95 24.49
N GLY A 427 13.78 -2.17 23.84
CA GLY A 427 14.84 -2.68 22.96
C GLY A 427 14.44 -2.84 21.49
N VAL A 428 13.17 -2.64 21.14
CA VAL A 428 12.70 -2.58 19.74
C VAL A 428 12.56 -1.12 19.27
N GLU A 429 12.51 -0.18 20.20
CA GLU A 429 12.37 1.25 19.91
C GLU A 429 13.58 1.87 19.21
N GLY A 430 14.74 1.17 19.24
CA GLY A 430 16.01 1.69 18.72
C GLY A 430 16.09 1.81 17.21
N LYS A 431 15.28 1.03 16.44
CA LYS A 431 15.29 1.07 14.97
C LYS A 431 13.93 0.69 14.43
N SER A 432 13.22 1.65 13.88
CA SER A 432 12.00 1.40 13.11
C SER A 432 12.20 1.78 11.65
N TYR A 433 11.69 0.97 10.74
CA TYR A 433 11.80 1.16 9.30
C TYR A 433 13.27 1.30 8.84
N PRO A 434 14.11 0.26 8.99
CA PRO A 434 15.56 0.32 8.78
C PRO A 434 15.94 0.29 7.29
N MET A 435 15.61 1.35 6.55
CA MET A 435 15.70 1.42 5.10
C MET A 435 17.13 1.29 4.57
N LYS A 436 18.07 2.03 5.18
CA LYS A 436 19.48 2.00 4.76
C LYS A 436 20.10 0.64 5.05
N SER A 437 19.75 0.02 6.17
CA SER A 437 20.21 -1.34 6.50
C SER A 437 19.85 -2.36 5.42
N PHE A 438 18.67 -2.27 4.81
CA PHE A 438 18.33 -3.14 3.67
C PHE A 438 19.25 -2.89 2.46
N PHE A 439 19.49 -1.63 2.09
CA PHE A 439 20.40 -1.28 0.99
C PHE A 439 21.83 -1.76 1.26
N ASP A 440 22.32 -1.58 2.48
CA ASP A 440 23.69 -1.97 2.88
C ASP A 440 23.89 -3.49 2.80
N HIS A 441 22.84 -4.28 2.95
CA HIS A 441 22.86 -5.74 2.78
C HIS A 441 22.53 -6.21 1.36
N GLY A 442 22.32 -5.30 0.41
CA GLY A 442 22.01 -5.64 -0.99
C GLY A 442 20.59 -6.14 -1.22
N ILE A 443 19.67 -5.92 -0.27
CA ILE A 443 18.27 -6.27 -0.39
C ILE A 443 17.58 -5.25 -1.32
N ASN A 444 16.71 -5.72 -2.20
CA ASN A 444 15.92 -4.82 -3.04
C ASN A 444 14.85 -4.12 -2.19
N VAL A 445 14.96 -2.79 -2.09
CA VAL A 445 14.04 -1.94 -1.32
C VAL A 445 13.08 -1.24 -2.28
N THR A 446 11.79 -1.42 -2.08
CA THR A 446 10.75 -0.67 -2.78
C THR A 446 10.01 0.23 -1.80
N SER A 447 9.67 1.43 -2.24
CA SER A 447 8.83 2.35 -1.48
C SER A 447 7.36 1.99 -1.65
N HIS A 448 6.57 2.31 -0.62
CA HIS A 448 5.11 2.27 -0.68
C HIS A 448 4.49 3.47 0.06
N SER A 449 3.23 3.79 -0.24
CA SER A 449 2.46 4.82 0.48
C SER A 449 1.47 4.22 1.46
N ASP A 450 1.09 2.97 1.25
CA ASP A 450 0.00 2.31 1.99
C ASP A 450 -1.33 3.10 2.00
N PHE A 451 -1.49 3.99 0.99
CA PHE A 451 -2.71 4.81 0.86
C PHE A 451 -3.99 3.94 0.92
N PRO A 452 -5.00 4.28 1.71
CA PRO A 452 -5.21 5.50 2.50
C PRO A 452 -4.80 5.36 3.97
N ALA A 453 -3.90 4.46 4.33
CA ALA A 453 -3.49 4.24 5.71
C ALA A 453 -2.66 5.41 6.25
N LEU A 454 -2.94 5.79 7.50
CA LEU A 454 -2.32 6.86 8.29
C LEU A 454 -2.55 8.28 7.74
N SER A 455 -3.58 8.92 8.26
CA SER A 455 -3.80 10.35 8.03
C SER A 455 -2.59 11.19 8.50
N GLY A 456 -2.06 12.00 7.57
CA GLY A 456 -0.94 12.91 7.84
C GLY A 456 0.41 12.49 7.26
N SER A 457 0.57 11.25 6.80
CA SER A 457 1.73 10.85 6.01
C SER A 457 1.52 11.18 4.53
N PRO A 458 2.57 11.55 3.79
CA PRO A 458 2.44 11.83 2.37
C PRO A 458 2.21 10.54 1.56
N ASP A 459 1.33 10.65 0.57
CA ASP A 459 1.06 9.58 -0.39
C ASP A 459 1.87 9.76 -1.68
N ASP A 460 2.30 10.99 -1.97
CA ASP A 460 3.05 11.34 -3.15
C ASP A 460 4.54 10.96 -3.04
N PRO A 461 5.22 10.66 -4.17
CA PRO A 461 6.57 10.15 -4.16
C PRO A 461 7.61 11.12 -3.59
N PHE A 462 7.39 12.43 -3.71
CA PHE A 462 8.36 13.45 -3.28
C PHE A 462 8.25 13.74 -1.79
N GLY A 463 7.04 13.71 -1.23
CA GLY A 463 6.83 13.74 0.22
C GLY A 463 7.45 12.50 0.90
N ILE A 464 7.24 11.32 0.34
CA ILE A 464 7.86 10.07 0.80
C ILE A 464 9.40 10.17 0.71
N MET A 465 9.93 10.67 -0.41
CA MET A 465 11.37 10.86 -0.62
C MET A 465 11.98 11.81 0.42
N GLU A 466 11.31 12.92 0.72
CA GLU A 466 11.82 13.88 1.71
C GLU A 466 11.98 13.22 3.07
N ILE A 467 10.97 12.48 3.54
CA ILE A 467 11.05 11.76 4.81
C ILE A 467 12.16 10.70 4.78
N ALA A 468 12.30 9.95 3.69
CA ALA A 468 13.37 8.95 3.56
C ALA A 468 14.79 9.57 3.66
N VAL A 469 14.95 10.82 3.20
CA VAL A 469 16.24 11.54 3.21
C VAL A 469 16.47 12.32 4.49
N THR A 470 15.41 12.84 5.13
CA THR A 470 15.52 13.73 6.30
C THR A 470 15.18 13.06 7.62
N GLY A 471 14.32 12.04 7.61
CA GLY A 471 13.72 11.44 8.81
C GLY A 471 12.73 12.35 9.54
N VAL A 472 12.26 13.41 8.88
CA VAL A 472 11.38 14.43 9.48
C VAL A 472 10.18 14.67 8.55
N LEU A 473 8.99 14.79 9.11
CA LEU A 473 7.81 15.18 8.34
C LEU A 473 7.92 16.65 7.90
N HIS A 474 7.54 16.93 6.65
CA HIS A 474 7.61 18.28 6.12
C HIS A 474 6.83 19.29 7.00
N GLY A 475 7.42 20.45 7.19
CA GLY A 475 6.86 21.50 8.04
C GLY A 475 7.13 21.32 9.53
N GLU A 476 7.75 20.24 9.95
CA GLU A 476 8.16 20.01 11.32
C GLU A 476 9.64 20.36 11.55
N ASN A 477 9.94 20.79 12.77
CA ASN A 477 11.31 21.02 13.21
C ASN A 477 11.72 19.88 14.15
N GLY A 478 12.71 19.10 13.77
CA GLY A 478 13.18 18.00 14.58
C GLY A 478 14.49 17.41 14.05
N ASN A 479 15.06 16.51 14.85
CA ASN A 479 16.16 15.67 14.41
C ASN A 479 15.60 14.31 14.01
N PRO A 480 16.17 13.67 12.99
CA PRO A 480 15.80 12.30 12.65
C PRO A 480 16.08 11.37 13.84
N TRP A 481 15.20 10.41 14.05
CA TRP A 481 15.33 9.48 15.17
C TRP A 481 16.42 8.45 14.97
N TRP A 482 16.57 7.99 13.71
CA TRP A 482 17.59 7.03 13.29
C TRP A 482 18.37 7.62 12.11
N PRO A 483 19.26 8.61 12.36
CA PRO A 483 20.01 9.26 11.28
C PRO A 483 20.89 8.29 10.48
N GLU A 484 21.24 7.14 11.07
CA GLU A 484 21.96 6.07 10.40
C GLU A 484 21.14 5.29 9.38
N GLU A 485 19.80 5.41 9.41
CA GLU A 485 18.89 4.73 8.46
C GLU A 485 18.41 5.65 7.34
N LEU A 486 18.85 6.90 7.29
CA LEU A 486 18.48 7.83 6.21
C LEU A 486 19.06 7.39 4.88
N LEU A 487 18.28 7.56 3.82
CA LEU A 487 18.68 7.26 2.45
C LEU A 487 19.36 8.45 1.77
N THR A 488 20.18 8.17 0.76
CA THR A 488 20.54 9.20 -0.22
C THR A 488 19.35 9.49 -1.14
N ARG A 489 19.37 10.61 -1.83
CA ARG A 489 18.34 10.97 -2.80
C ARG A 489 18.21 9.95 -3.92
N GLU A 490 19.35 9.45 -4.39
CA GLU A 490 19.40 8.42 -5.43
C GLU A 490 18.81 7.08 -4.93
N GLN A 491 19.12 6.68 -3.70
CA GLN A 491 18.52 5.47 -3.10
C GLN A 491 17.00 5.60 -2.99
N ALA A 492 16.49 6.76 -2.55
CA ALA A 492 15.07 7.03 -2.49
C ALA A 492 14.43 6.98 -3.90
N LEU A 493 15.06 7.62 -4.92
CA LEU A 493 14.54 7.60 -6.29
C LEU A 493 14.56 6.19 -6.91
N VAL A 494 15.61 5.39 -6.72
CA VAL A 494 15.60 4.01 -7.26
C VAL A 494 14.57 3.12 -6.58
N SER A 495 14.27 3.35 -5.29
CA SER A 495 13.22 2.61 -4.57
C SER A 495 11.80 2.95 -5.06
N LEU A 496 11.62 4.16 -5.61
CA LEU A 496 10.38 4.65 -6.20
C LEU A 496 10.27 4.33 -7.71
N THR A 497 11.29 3.81 -8.37
CA THR A 497 11.32 3.63 -9.82
C THR A 497 11.70 2.20 -10.21
N ILE A 498 12.97 1.95 -10.51
CA ILE A 498 13.44 0.65 -11.03
C ILE A 498 13.22 -0.50 -10.04
N ASN A 499 13.26 -0.24 -8.74
CA ASN A 499 13.07 -1.31 -7.75
C ASN A 499 11.61 -1.78 -7.71
N VAL A 500 10.62 -0.88 -7.89
CA VAL A 500 9.21 -1.28 -8.05
C VAL A 500 9.03 -2.08 -9.35
N ALA A 501 9.66 -1.65 -10.45
CA ALA A 501 9.63 -2.43 -11.68
C ALA A 501 10.22 -3.84 -11.50
N LYS A 502 11.31 -3.98 -10.72
CA LYS A 502 11.84 -5.30 -10.34
C LYS A 502 10.86 -6.10 -9.51
N GLN A 503 10.19 -5.51 -8.51
CA GLN A 503 9.16 -6.18 -7.72
C GLN A 503 8.01 -6.70 -8.62
N MET A 504 7.67 -5.94 -9.66
CA MET A 504 6.61 -6.29 -10.62
C MET A 504 7.08 -7.15 -11.80
N PHE A 505 8.35 -7.56 -11.84
CA PHE A 505 8.96 -8.32 -12.95
C PHE A 505 8.98 -7.56 -14.29
N LEU A 506 9.04 -6.23 -14.25
CA LEU A 506 8.97 -5.33 -15.38
C LEU A 506 10.29 -4.59 -15.67
N GLU A 507 11.36 -4.84 -14.92
CA GLU A 507 12.63 -4.11 -15.00
C GLU A 507 13.32 -4.19 -16.37
N LYS A 508 13.00 -5.18 -17.17
CA LYS A 508 13.50 -5.30 -18.54
C LYS A 508 12.77 -4.38 -19.52
N GLU A 509 11.58 -3.94 -19.15
CA GLU A 509 10.69 -3.17 -20.00
C GLU A 509 10.48 -1.75 -19.52
N ARG A 510 10.57 -1.48 -18.20
CA ARG A 510 10.15 -0.22 -17.55
C ARG A 510 11.01 0.11 -16.31
N GLY A 511 10.70 1.23 -15.66
CA GLY A 511 11.27 1.64 -14.37
C GLY A 511 12.58 2.40 -14.46
N SER A 512 13.14 2.58 -15.64
CA SER A 512 14.34 3.38 -15.88
C SER A 512 14.35 3.96 -17.29
N ILE A 513 15.08 5.06 -17.48
CA ILE A 513 15.31 5.67 -18.80
C ILE A 513 16.51 4.98 -19.43
N CYS A 514 16.22 3.97 -20.25
CA CYS A 514 17.20 3.10 -20.89
C CYS A 514 16.72 2.70 -22.28
N GLU A 515 17.64 2.63 -23.25
CA GLU A 515 17.31 2.24 -24.63
C GLU A 515 16.61 0.88 -24.66
N GLY A 516 15.53 0.78 -25.45
CA GLY A 516 14.69 -0.41 -25.61
C GLY A 516 13.53 -0.52 -24.63
N LYS A 517 13.55 0.19 -23.49
CA LYS A 517 12.45 0.24 -22.54
C LYS A 517 11.34 1.19 -23.00
N TYR A 518 10.13 0.99 -22.46
CA TYR A 518 9.02 1.93 -22.68
C TYR A 518 9.36 3.31 -22.12
N ALA A 519 8.97 4.34 -22.84
CA ALA A 519 9.25 5.71 -22.49
C ALA A 519 8.22 6.22 -21.46
N ASP A 520 8.41 5.77 -20.22
CA ASP A 520 7.64 6.14 -19.04
C ASP A 520 8.47 7.10 -18.19
N PHE A 521 8.12 8.38 -18.21
CA PHE A 521 8.91 9.40 -17.53
C PHE A 521 8.07 10.57 -17.02
N LEU A 522 8.65 11.32 -16.09
CA LEU A 522 8.11 12.54 -15.52
C LEU A 522 8.93 13.75 -15.95
N LEU A 523 8.25 14.88 -16.13
CA LEU A 523 8.82 16.21 -16.04
C LEU A 523 8.47 16.77 -14.66
N VAL A 524 9.47 16.96 -13.81
CA VAL A 524 9.30 17.42 -12.42
C VAL A 524 9.76 18.87 -12.33
N ASP A 525 8.93 19.74 -11.77
CA ASP A 525 9.16 21.20 -11.71
C ASP A 525 10.37 21.63 -10.86
N LYS A 526 10.87 20.71 -10.01
CA LYS A 526 12.09 20.90 -9.19
C LYS A 526 13.14 19.83 -9.50
N ASP A 527 14.40 20.23 -9.39
CA ASP A 527 15.52 19.27 -9.38
C ASP A 527 15.69 18.67 -7.98
N VAL A 528 14.95 17.59 -7.70
CA VAL A 528 14.94 16.90 -6.41
C VAL A 528 16.30 16.30 -6.02
N LEU A 529 17.27 16.21 -6.95
CA LEU A 529 18.64 15.80 -6.64
C LEU A 529 19.47 16.89 -6.00
N THR A 530 19.11 18.19 -6.20
CA THR A 530 19.95 19.32 -5.78
C THR A 530 19.21 20.43 -5.05
N CYS A 531 17.87 20.47 -5.06
CA CYS A 531 17.10 21.44 -4.28
C CYS A 531 17.38 21.32 -2.78
N PRO A 532 17.08 22.33 -1.94
CA PRO A 532 17.12 22.14 -0.49
C PRO A 532 16.34 20.91 -0.05
N VAL A 533 16.85 20.14 0.90
CA VAL A 533 16.21 18.86 1.31
C VAL A 533 14.81 19.05 1.83
N THR A 534 14.52 20.19 2.45
CA THR A 534 13.20 20.57 2.98
C THR A 534 12.20 21.08 1.94
N GLU A 535 12.58 21.10 0.66
CA GLU A 535 11.75 21.51 -0.46
C GLU A 535 11.43 20.34 -1.41
N ILE A 536 11.90 19.12 -1.11
CA ILE A 536 11.67 17.96 -1.97
C ILE A 536 10.16 17.67 -2.08
N HIS A 537 9.42 17.74 -0.96
CA HIS A 537 7.96 17.52 -0.91
C HIS A 537 7.14 18.51 -1.75
N GLU A 538 7.69 19.68 -2.06
CA GLU A 538 7.02 20.67 -2.90
C GLU A 538 7.09 20.33 -4.40
N ALA A 539 8.00 19.42 -4.79
CA ALA A 539 8.14 19.01 -6.18
C ALA A 539 6.84 18.38 -6.71
N LYS A 540 6.48 18.71 -7.94
CA LYS A 540 5.27 18.19 -8.58
C LYS A 540 5.56 17.72 -9.99
N PRO A 541 4.89 16.67 -10.48
CA PRO A 541 4.92 16.30 -11.88
C PRO A 541 4.22 17.39 -12.72
N GLU A 542 4.96 18.13 -13.53
CA GLU A 542 4.36 19.00 -14.56
C GLU A 542 3.70 18.17 -15.66
N ALA A 543 4.27 17.00 -15.96
CA ALA A 543 3.70 16.07 -16.91
C ALA A 543 4.15 14.63 -16.60
N THR A 544 3.23 13.68 -16.80
CA THR A 544 3.49 12.24 -16.75
C THR A 544 3.34 11.64 -18.15
N TYR A 545 4.34 10.87 -18.55
CA TYR A 545 4.35 10.15 -19.82
C TYR A 545 4.30 8.65 -19.59
N PHE A 546 3.44 7.98 -20.37
CA PHE A 546 3.28 6.53 -20.38
C PHE A 546 3.38 6.02 -21.81
N GLU A 547 4.31 5.08 -22.06
CA GLU A 547 4.61 4.56 -23.40
C GLU A 547 4.82 5.68 -24.44
N GLY A 548 5.57 6.71 -24.05
CA GLY A 548 5.90 7.86 -24.90
C GLY A 548 4.77 8.86 -25.11
N LYS A 549 3.58 8.63 -24.55
CA LYS A 549 2.43 9.54 -24.65
C LYS A 549 2.27 10.34 -23.38
N GLN A 550 2.01 11.62 -23.49
CA GLN A 550 1.63 12.47 -22.36
C GLN A 550 0.22 12.09 -21.89
N VAL A 551 0.12 11.51 -20.68
CA VAL A 551 -1.14 11.04 -20.09
C VAL A 551 -1.65 11.93 -18.96
N TYR A 552 -0.77 12.78 -18.42
CA TYR A 552 -1.13 13.82 -17.46
C TYR A 552 -0.33 15.09 -17.74
N LYS A 553 -0.97 16.23 -17.51
CA LYS A 553 -0.35 17.56 -17.53
C LYS A 553 -0.97 18.41 -16.43
N MET A 554 -0.12 18.98 -15.57
CA MET A 554 -0.56 19.89 -14.53
C MET A 554 -1.19 21.14 -15.17
N THR A 555 -2.41 21.45 -14.78
CA THR A 555 -3.06 22.73 -15.15
C THR A 555 -2.60 23.81 -14.17
N LYS A 556 -2.03 24.89 -14.71
CA LYS A 556 -1.60 26.06 -13.92
C LYS A 556 -2.80 26.82 -13.38
#